data_166fec4c24fba73499dd5f44e8df8400
#
_entry.id   166fec4c24fba73499dd5f44e8df8400
#
_cell.length_a   1.000
_cell.length_b   1.000
_cell.length_c   1.000
_cell.angle_alpha   90.00
_cell.angle_beta   90.00
_cell.angle_gamma   90.00
#
_symmetry.space_group_name_H-M   'P 1'
#
loop_
_entity.id
_entity.type
_entity.pdbx_description
1 polymer ?
#
loop_
_entity_poly.entity_id
_entity_poly.type
_entity_poly.pdbx_seq_one_letter_code
_entity_poly.pdbx_strand_id
1 'polypeptide(L)'
;GSSWPPDENIFIPFFNEHKDWRLLIAPHVIAEEHLKLILSLIKGKKVVRYTQTTPEEAAEADVLIIDCFGLLSSMYNYGDVAYIGGGFGVGIHNTLEAAVWNMPVIFGPNNKKFQEAQGLLKSGGGFEINTYEDFSGLMSSLMNDEAFLNQAGDKAGAFVAHLAGATDKVLASVKL
;
A
#
# COMPACT_ATOMS: atom_id res chain seq x y z
N GLY A 1 -0.38 2.33 2.47
CA GLY A 1 -1.38 2.93 3.38
C GLY A 1 -1.24 2.43 4.80
N SER A 2 -1.76 3.18 5.75
CA SER A 2 -1.70 2.87 7.19
C SER A 2 -0.29 2.62 7.71
N SER A 3 0.68 3.42 7.25
CA SER A 3 2.09 3.23 7.60
C SER A 3 2.40 3.65 9.03
N TRP A 4 3.43 3.03 9.58
CA TRP A 4 4.04 3.34 10.87
C TRP A 4 5.54 3.64 10.66
N PRO A 5 6.23 4.27 11.62
CA PRO A 5 7.64 4.61 11.46
C PRO A 5 8.56 3.45 11.00
N PRO A 6 8.39 2.19 11.45
CA PRO A 6 9.19 1.09 10.92
C PRO A 6 8.98 0.83 9.42
N ASP A 7 7.73 0.97 8.93
CA ASP A 7 7.40 0.82 7.51
C ASP A 7 8.05 1.95 6.69
N GLU A 8 7.92 3.17 7.18
CA GLU A 8 8.41 4.40 6.54
C GLU A 8 9.93 4.41 6.40
N ASN A 9 10.65 3.85 7.38
CA ASN A 9 12.09 3.66 7.33
C ASN A 9 12.53 2.63 6.27
N ILE A 10 11.62 1.78 5.78
CA ILE A 10 11.92 0.83 4.71
C ILE A 10 11.65 1.48 3.35
N PHE A 11 10.45 2.01 3.10
CA PHE A 11 10.09 2.41 1.74
C PHE A 11 10.55 3.82 1.37
N ILE A 12 10.62 4.80 2.32
CA ILE A 12 11.00 6.18 1.97
C ILE A 12 12.42 6.29 1.41
N PRO A 13 13.46 5.62 1.97
CA PRO A 13 14.80 5.65 1.39
C PRO A 13 14.85 5.21 -0.07
N PHE A 14 14.10 4.17 -0.44
CA PHE A 14 14.00 3.71 -1.82
C PHE A 14 13.47 4.81 -2.75
N PHE A 15 12.39 5.49 -2.37
CA PHE A 15 11.83 6.57 -3.17
C PHE A 15 12.72 7.82 -3.24
N ASN A 16 13.54 8.08 -2.25
CA ASN A 16 14.53 9.16 -2.31
C ASN A 16 15.53 8.98 -3.45
N GLU A 17 15.88 7.73 -3.76
CA GLU A 17 16.84 7.36 -4.80
C GLU A 17 16.21 7.26 -6.20
N HIS A 18 14.88 7.08 -6.30
CA HIS A 18 14.16 6.88 -7.54
C HIS A 18 13.30 8.10 -7.90
N LYS A 19 13.70 8.82 -8.97
CA LYS A 19 13.07 10.09 -9.36
C LYS A 19 11.80 9.91 -10.19
N ASP A 20 11.66 8.79 -10.88
CA ASP A 20 10.57 8.55 -11.83
C ASP A 20 9.30 8.02 -11.17
N TRP A 21 9.35 7.76 -9.85
CA TRP A 21 8.22 7.26 -9.09
C TRP A 21 7.67 8.29 -8.12
N ARG A 22 6.35 8.35 -8.05
CA ARG A 22 5.62 9.15 -7.07
C ARG A 22 5.23 8.30 -5.88
N LEU A 23 5.17 8.92 -4.71
CA LEU A 23 4.81 8.26 -3.47
C LEU A 23 3.57 8.91 -2.85
N LEU A 24 2.54 8.11 -2.60
CA LEU A 24 1.39 8.51 -1.82
C LEU A 24 1.48 7.84 -0.44
N ILE A 25 1.56 8.62 0.62
CA ILE A 25 1.67 8.14 2.00
C ILE A 25 0.39 8.48 2.75
N ALA A 26 -0.31 7.48 3.29
CA ALA A 26 -1.37 7.65 4.26
C ALA A 26 -0.91 7.04 5.59
N PRO A 27 -0.36 7.81 6.52
CA PRO A 27 0.11 7.30 7.80
C PRO A 27 -1.07 6.85 8.67
N HIS A 28 -0.85 5.83 9.51
CA HIS A 28 -1.88 5.36 10.43
C HIS A 28 -2.22 6.41 11.50
N VAL A 29 -1.22 7.14 11.96
CA VAL A 29 -1.37 8.22 12.95
C VAL A 29 -1.12 9.57 12.28
N ILE A 30 -2.15 10.40 12.23
CA ILE A 30 -2.09 11.76 11.65
C ILE A 30 -1.80 12.77 12.77
N ALA A 31 -0.68 12.62 13.48
CA ALA A 31 -0.19 13.58 14.45
C ALA A 31 0.92 14.42 13.82
N GLU A 32 0.98 15.70 14.18
CA GLU A 32 1.96 16.64 13.58
C GLU A 32 3.41 16.20 13.81
N GLU A 33 3.71 15.57 14.96
CA GLU A 33 5.02 15.01 15.26
C GLU A 33 5.37 13.86 14.30
N HIS A 34 4.40 12.99 13.98
CA HIS A 34 4.61 11.89 13.02
C HIS A 34 4.76 12.43 11.59
N LEU A 35 3.96 13.40 11.20
CA LEU A 35 4.08 14.04 9.88
C LEU A 35 5.44 14.72 9.71
N LYS A 36 5.97 15.37 10.75
CA LYS A 36 7.33 15.94 10.75
C LYS A 36 8.41 14.87 10.61
N LEU A 37 8.22 13.71 11.24
CA LEU A 37 9.13 12.57 11.07
C LEU A 37 9.14 12.10 9.61
N ILE A 38 7.99 11.87 9.00
CA ILE A 38 7.88 11.50 7.58
C ILE A 38 8.60 12.52 6.70
N LEU A 39 8.32 13.81 6.90
CA LEU A 39 8.97 14.90 6.16
C LEU A 39 10.49 14.90 6.33
N SER A 40 10.99 14.55 7.52
CA SER A 40 12.43 14.49 7.79
C SER A 40 13.15 13.34 7.06
N LEU A 41 12.44 12.25 6.73
CA LEU A 41 12.96 11.10 5.99
C LEU A 41 13.02 11.36 4.49
N ILE A 42 12.15 12.21 3.96
CA ILE A 42 12.07 12.49 2.52
C ILE A 42 13.18 13.47 2.12
N LYS A 43 13.96 13.12 1.09
CA LYS A 43 15.10 13.90 0.61
C LYS A 43 14.97 14.24 -0.88
N GLY A 44 15.18 15.51 -1.22
CA GLY A 44 15.27 15.94 -2.61
C GLY A 44 13.98 15.80 -3.43
N LYS A 45 12.83 15.77 -2.78
CA LYS A 45 11.51 15.57 -3.39
C LYS A 45 10.59 16.76 -3.06
N LYS A 46 9.69 17.08 -4.00
CA LYS A 46 8.58 18.03 -3.77
C LYS A 46 7.48 17.30 -3.00
N VAL A 47 7.25 17.69 -1.76
CA VAL A 47 6.25 17.08 -0.88
C VAL A 47 5.10 18.03 -0.65
N VAL A 48 3.88 17.52 -0.72
CA VAL A 48 2.67 18.27 -0.34
C VAL A 48 1.80 17.44 0.61
N ARG A 49 1.00 18.15 1.42
CA ARG A 49 0.00 17.53 2.30
C ARG A 49 -1.37 17.75 1.69
N TYR A 50 -2.20 16.72 1.68
CA TYR A 50 -3.52 16.73 1.03
C TYR A 50 -4.41 17.87 1.53
N THR A 51 -4.43 18.12 2.85
CA THR A 51 -5.27 19.20 3.43
C THR A 51 -4.73 20.60 3.19
N GLN A 52 -3.54 20.77 2.63
CA GLN A 52 -2.83 22.05 2.49
C GLN A 52 -2.37 22.30 1.05
N THR A 53 -2.89 21.56 0.07
CA THR A 53 -2.47 21.69 -1.33
C THR A 53 -3.67 21.88 -2.26
N THR A 54 -3.41 22.34 -3.48
CA THR A 54 -4.40 22.35 -4.56
C THR A 54 -4.23 21.12 -5.46
N PRO A 55 -5.23 20.78 -6.29
CA PRO A 55 -5.08 19.69 -7.26
C PRO A 55 -3.88 19.88 -8.20
N GLU A 56 -3.61 21.12 -8.62
CA GLU A 56 -2.51 21.47 -9.52
C GLU A 56 -1.15 21.23 -8.84
N GLU A 57 -1.00 21.67 -7.59
CA GLU A 57 0.23 21.45 -6.82
C GLU A 57 0.46 19.97 -6.51
N ALA A 58 -0.62 19.23 -6.19
CA ALA A 58 -0.56 17.80 -5.97
C ALA A 58 -0.14 17.04 -7.23
N ALA A 59 -0.61 17.47 -8.41
CA ALA A 59 -0.23 16.87 -9.68
C ALA A 59 1.26 17.00 -10.01
N GLU A 60 1.91 18.05 -9.49
CA GLU A 60 3.34 18.30 -9.67
C GLU A 60 4.22 17.75 -8.54
N ALA A 61 3.64 17.20 -7.48
CA ALA A 61 4.38 16.71 -6.34
C ALA A 61 4.98 15.32 -6.60
N ASP A 62 6.16 15.07 -6.03
CA ASP A 62 6.78 13.75 -5.99
C ASP A 62 6.15 12.89 -4.88
N VAL A 63 5.76 13.53 -3.78
CA VAL A 63 5.17 12.87 -2.60
C VAL A 63 3.92 13.61 -2.15
N LEU A 64 2.81 12.87 -2.05
CA LEU A 64 1.56 13.35 -1.46
C LEU A 64 1.32 12.64 -0.12
N ILE A 65 1.24 13.40 0.97
CA ILE A 65 0.89 12.89 2.29
C ILE A 65 -0.60 13.10 2.51
N ILE A 66 -1.33 12.01 2.73
CA ILE A 66 -2.76 12.03 3.09
C ILE A 66 -2.87 12.24 4.60
N ASP A 67 -3.09 13.47 4.99
CA ASP A 67 -3.16 13.92 6.37
C ASP A 67 -4.61 14.11 6.86
N CYS A 68 -5.52 13.28 6.35
CA CYS A 68 -6.92 13.20 6.78
C CYS A 68 -7.44 11.76 6.70
N PHE A 69 -8.57 11.49 7.36
CA PHE A 69 -9.20 10.18 7.35
C PHE A 69 -10.23 10.03 6.21
N GLY A 70 -10.55 8.77 5.88
CA GLY A 70 -11.67 8.42 4.99
C GLY A 70 -11.35 8.36 3.51
N LEU A 71 -10.12 8.67 3.08
CA LEU A 71 -9.75 8.69 1.66
C LEU A 71 -8.95 7.47 1.20
N LEU A 72 -8.34 6.71 2.11
CA LEU A 72 -7.33 5.72 1.78
C LEU A 72 -7.81 4.67 0.77
N SER A 73 -9.00 4.10 0.97
CA SER A 73 -9.53 3.05 0.08
C SER A 73 -9.75 3.53 -1.35
N SER A 74 -10.16 4.79 -1.54
CA SER A 74 -10.31 5.37 -2.89
C SER A 74 -8.98 5.82 -3.50
N MET A 75 -8.00 6.18 -2.66
CA MET A 75 -6.68 6.62 -3.13
C MET A 75 -5.85 5.49 -3.74
N TYR A 76 -6.11 4.24 -3.39
CA TYR A 76 -5.46 3.10 -4.04
C TYR A 76 -5.72 3.04 -5.54
N ASN A 77 -6.85 3.54 -6.04
CA ASN A 77 -7.14 3.61 -7.47
C ASN A 77 -6.12 4.41 -8.30
N TYR A 78 -5.29 5.22 -7.66
CA TYR A 78 -4.28 6.07 -8.32
C TYR A 78 -2.87 5.49 -8.24
N GLY A 79 -2.71 4.29 -7.68
CA GLY A 79 -1.40 3.66 -7.50
C GLY A 79 -1.23 2.41 -8.37
N ASP A 80 0.01 2.04 -8.62
CA ASP A 80 0.38 0.82 -9.36
C ASP A 80 0.79 -0.30 -8.39
N VAL A 81 1.31 0.05 -7.21
CA VAL A 81 1.77 -0.88 -6.16
C VAL A 81 1.29 -0.36 -4.81
N ALA A 82 0.74 -1.24 -4.00
CA ALA A 82 0.32 -0.90 -2.64
C ALA A 82 1.27 -1.47 -1.59
N TYR A 83 1.66 -0.64 -0.62
CA TYR A 83 2.28 -1.06 0.61
C TYR A 83 1.30 -0.93 1.78
N ILE A 84 1.09 -2.00 2.54
CA ILE A 84 0.20 -2.01 3.72
C ILE A 84 1.04 -2.03 4.99
N GLY A 85 0.90 -0.97 5.77
CA GLY A 85 1.67 -0.77 7.00
C GLY A 85 1.24 -1.63 8.17
N GLY A 86 2.04 -1.57 9.24
CA GLY A 86 1.84 -2.30 10.49
C GLY A 86 2.54 -3.64 10.57
N GLY A 87 3.04 -4.15 9.44
CA GLY A 87 3.63 -5.48 9.36
C GLY A 87 4.96 -5.65 10.11
N PHE A 88 5.58 -4.58 10.55
CA PHE A 88 6.79 -4.59 11.40
C PHE A 88 6.50 -4.31 12.88
N GLY A 89 5.23 -4.31 13.28
CA GLY A 89 4.83 -3.98 14.64
C GLY A 89 3.50 -4.62 15.03
N VAL A 90 2.46 -3.82 15.07
CA VAL A 90 1.12 -4.18 15.58
C VAL A 90 0.39 -5.24 14.76
N GLY A 91 0.83 -5.52 13.56
CA GLY A 91 0.17 -6.35 12.54
C GLY A 91 -0.36 -5.52 11.38
N ILE A 92 -0.45 -6.14 10.21
CA ILE A 92 -0.87 -5.47 8.98
C ILE A 92 -2.31 -4.98 9.06
N HIS A 93 -2.58 -3.91 8.31
CA HIS A 93 -3.92 -3.40 8.09
C HIS A 93 -4.64 -4.11 6.94
N ASN A 94 -5.79 -3.58 6.50
CA ASN A 94 -6.62 -4.23 5.49
C ASN A 94 -5.93 -4.26 4.11
N THR A 95 -5.59 -5.46 3.66
CA THR A 95 -4.93 -5.70 2.37
C THR A 95 -5.92 -5.71 1.19
N LEU A 96 -7.19 -6.04 1.45
CA LEU A 96 -8.20 -6.17 0.39
C LEU A 96 -8.60 -4.81 -0.20
N GLU A 97 -8.50 -3.73 0.58
CA GLU A 97 -8.77 -2.37 0.10
C GLU A 97 -7.85 -1.96 -1.06
N ALA A 98 -6.63 -2.45 -1.06
CA ALA A 98 -5.69 -2.22 -2.16
C ALA A 98 -5.86 -3.28 -3.27
N ALA A 99 -5.95 -4.55 -2.89
CA ALA A 99 -6.00 -5.67 -3.84
C ALA A 99 -7.20 -5.59 -4.80
N VAL A 100 -8.32 -5.01 -4.38
CA VAL A 100 -9.52 -4.82 -5.22
C VAL A 100 -9.27 -3.95 -6.46
N TRP A 101 -8.23 -3.12 -6.43
CA TRP A 101 -7.82 -2.25 -7.54
C TRP A 101 -6.84 -2.92 -8.51
N ASN A 102 -6.69 -4.24 -8.48
CA ASN A 102 -5.77 -5.00 -9.32
C ASN A 102 -4.33 -4.51 -9.23
N MET A 103 -3.83 -4.32 -8.02
CA MET A 103 -2.44 -3.94 -7.78
C MET A 103 -1.74 -4.94 -6.87
N PRO A 104 -0.44 -5.20 -7.05
CA PRO A 104 0.33 -6.01 -6.11
C PRO A 104 0.37 -5.35 -4.73
N VAL A 105 0.29 -6.17 -3.69
CA VAL A 105 0.21 -5.71 -2.31
C VAL A 105 1.42 -6.17 -1.53
N ILE A 106 2.21 -5.23 -1.01
CA ILE A 106 3.43 -5.47 -0.22
C ILE A 106 3.13 -5.24 1.26
N PHE A 107 3.65 -6.07 2.13
CA PHE A 107 3.50 -5.94 3.58
C PHE A 107 4.64 -6.62 4.34
N GLY A 108 4.83 -6.22 5.61
CA GLY A 108 5.84 -6.80 6.49
C GLY A 108 5.46 -8.16 7.08
N PRO A 109 6.37 -8.80 7.87
CA PRO A 109 6.28 -10.21 8.27
C PRO A 109 5.20 -10.52 9.31
N ASN A 110 4.67 -9.54 10.04
CA ASN A 110 3.61 -9.76 11.02
C ASN A 110 2.22 -9.89 10.36
N ASN A 111 2.11 -10.85 9.43
CA ASN A 111 0.91 -11.08 8.61
C ASN A 111 0.28 -12.47 8.82
N LYS A 112 0.91 -13.38 9.56
CA LYS A 112 0.52 -14.82 9.65
C LYS A 112 -0.90 -15.06 10.20
N LYS A 113 -1.44 -14.13 10.99
CA LYS A 113 -2.79 -14.23 11.56
C LYS A 113 -3.88 -13.71 10.61
N PHE A 114 -3.51 -13.09 9.50
CA PHE A 114 -4.42 -12.45 8.56
C PHE A 114 -4.64 -13.37 7.36
N GLN A 115 -5.80 -14.00 7.30
CA GLN A 115 -6.13 -14.98 6.26
C GLN A 115 -6.08 -14.38 4.86
N GLU A 116 -6.49 -13.13 4.72
CA GLU A 116 -6.48 -12.38 3.46
C GLU A 116 -5.04 -12.20 2.94
N ALA A 117 -4.11 -11.84 3.82
CA ALA A 117 -2.71 -11.72 3.44
C ALA A 117 -2.11 -13.07 3.04
N GLN A 118 -2.41 -14.14 3.79
CA GLN A 118 -1.98 -15.50 3.43
C GLN A 118 -2.56 -15.96 2.09
N GLY A 119 -3.79 -15.56 1.78
CA GLY A 119 -4.41 -15.80 0.49
C GLY A 119 -3.74 -15.04 -0.64
N LEU A 120 -3.44 -13.76 -0.42
CA LEU A 120 -2.69 -12.93 -1.39
C LEU A 120 -1.29 -13.47 -1.67
N LEU A 121 -0.55 -13.92 -0.64
CA LEU A 121 0.75 -14.58 -0.83
C LEU A 121 0.63 -15.83 -1.70
N LYS A 122 -0.35 -16.69 -1.41
CA LYS A 122 -0.58 -17.94 -2.18
C LYS A 122 -1.02 -17.69 -3.61
N SER A 123 -1.79 -16.63 -3.86
CA SER A 123 -2.23 -16.26 -5.20
C SER A 123 -1.09 -15.67 -6.05
N GLY A 124 -0.04 -15.13 -5.40
CA GLY A 124 1.02 -14.36 -6.04
C GLY A 124 0.64 -12.92 -6.34
N GLY A 125 -0.41 -12.39 -5.69
CA GLY A 125 -0.79 -10.98 -5.72
C GLY A 125 -0.30 -10.20 -4.49
N GLY A 126 0.17 -10.90 -3.44
CA GLY A 126 0.77 -10.31 -2.24
C GLY A 126 2.23 -10.71 -2.08
N PHE A 127 3.00 -9.86 -1.42
CA PHE A 127 4.44 -10.03 -1.20
C PHE A 127 4.82 -9.67 0.23
N GLU A 128 5.48 -10.58 0.92
CA GLU A 128 6.08 -10.33 2.23
C GLU A 128 7.50 -9.81 2.06
N ILE A 129 7.84 -8.77 2.80
CA ILE A 129 9.20 -8.28 2.92
C ILE A 129 9.63 -8.27 4.38
N ASN A 130 10.93 -8.47 4.63
CA ASN A 130 11.51 -8.46 5.97
C ASN A 130 12.54 -7.34 6.15
N THR A 131 13.15 -6.89 5.06
CA THR A 131 14.24 -5.90 5.06
C THR A 131 14.05 -4.86 3.97
N TYR A 132 14.88 -3.82 4.01
CA TYR A 132 14.99 -2.84 2.92
C TYR A 132 15.43 -3.52 1.60
N GLU A 133 16.34 -4.47 1.67
CA GLU A 133 16.85 -5.20 0.51
C GLU A 133 15.75 -6.01 -0.17
N ASP A 134 14.88 -6.68 0.61
CA ASP A 134 13.70 -7.38 0.08
C ASP A 134 12.79 -6.40 -0.65
N PHE A 135 12.48 -5.26 -0.01
CA PHE A 135 11.64 -4.22 -0.60
C PHE A 135 12.24 -3.66 -1.89
N SER A 136 13.52 -3.28 -1.85
CA SER A 136 14.23 -2.71 -3.00
C SER A 136 14.31 -3.67 -4.17
N GLY A 137 14.61 -4.95 -3.92
CA GLY A 137 14.66 -5.99 -4.95
C GLY A 137 13.29 -6.24 -5.59
N LEU A 138 12.24 -6.33 -4.77
CA LEU A 138 10.87 -6.51 -5.24
C LEU A 138 10.40 -5.30 -6.07
N MET A 139 10.58 -4.08 -5.54
CA MET A 139 10.20 -2.85 -6.25
C MET A 139 10.94 -2.72 -7.57
N SER A 140 12.24 -3.01 -7.58
CA SER A 140 13.03 -2.99 -8.82
C SER A 140 12.49 -3.98 -9.85
N SER A 141 12.04 -5.15 -9.43
CA SER A 141 11.42 -6.15 -10.32
C SER A 141 10.08 -5.66 -10.85
N LEU A 142 9.22 -5.11 -10.00
CA LEU A 142 7.91 -4.55 -10.40
C LEU A 142 8.06 -3.33 -11.31
N MET A 143 9.10 -2.50 -11.09
CA MET A 143 9.36 -1.30 -11.89
C MET A 143 9.90 -1.61 -13.30
N ASN A 144 10.69 -2.66 -13.43
CA ASN A 144 11.39 -2.98 -14.67
C ASN A 144 10.69 -4.06 -15.51
N ASP A 145 9.66 -4.71 -14.97
CA ASP A 145 8.90 -5.77 -15.65
C ASP A 145 7.39 -5.48 -15.55
N GLU A 146 6.87 -4.78 -16.55
CA GLU A 146 5.45 -4.44 -16.66
C GLU A 146 4.55 -5.69 -16.69
N ALA A 147 5.02 -6.77 -17.30
CA ALA A 147 4.26 -8.03 -17.35
C ALA A 147 4.16 -8.65 -15.95
N PHE A 148 5.22 -8.59 -15.17
CA PHE A 148 5.21 -9.04 -13.77
C PHE A 148 4.29 -8.17 -12.89
N LEU A 149 4.37 -6.84 -13.04
CA LEU A 149 3.51 -5.89 -12.33
C LEU A 149 2.03 -6.18 -12.60
N ASN A 150 1.65 -6.26 -13.86
CA ASN A 150 0.28 -6.51 -14.29
C ASN A 150 -0.21 -7.90 -13.82
N GLN A 151 0.61 -8.94 -13.99
CA GLN A 151 0.25 -10.29 -13.54
C GLN A 151 0.02 -10.37 -12.01
N ALA A 152 0.87 -9.70 -11.23
CA ALA A 152 0.72 -9.67 -9.78
C ALA A 152 -0.54 -8.91 -9.37
N GLY A 153 -0.84 -7.78 -10.03
CA GLY A 153 -2.07 -7.03 -9.82
C GLY A 153 -3.32 -7.83 -10.16
N ASP A 154 -3.35 -8.48 -11.32
CA ASP A 154 -4.46 -9.33 -11.75
C ASP A 154 -4.72 -10.46 -10.76
N LYS A 155 -3.66 -11.09 -10.23
CA LYS A 155 -3.77 -12.12 -9.20
C LYS A 155 -4.35 -11.59 -7.89
N ALA A 156 -3.97 -10.37 -7.50
CA ALA A 156 -4.52 -9.73 -6.30
C ALA A 156 -6.03 -9.45 -6.47
N GLY A 157 -6.44 -8.86 -7.59
CA GLY A 157 -7.83 -8.58 -7.88
C GLY A 157 -8.68 -9.84 -8.04
N ALA A 158 -8.16 -10.87 -8.74
CA ALA A 158 -8.83 -12.16 -8.87
C ALA A 158 -9.05 -12.86 -7.52
N PHE A 159 -8.08 -12.75 -6.60
CA PHE A 159 -8.23 -13.27 -5.24
C PHE A 159 -9.39 -12.56 -4.51
N VAL A 160 -9.49 -11.24 -4.58
CA VAL A 160 -10.60 -10.48 -3.98
C VAL A 160 -11.93 -10.87 -4.61
N ALA A 161 -11.99 -10.95 -5.93
CA ALA A 161 -13.20 -11.35 -6.65
C ALA A 161 -13.69 -12.75 -6.23
N HIS A 162 -12.76 -13.68 -5.97
CA HIS A 162 -13.10 -15.01 -5.46
C HIS A 162 -13.69 -14.99 -4.04
N LEU A 163 -13.27 -14.04 -3.20
CA LEU A 163 -13.82 -13.84 -1.85
C LEU A 163 -15.18 -13.16 -1.87
N ALA A 164 -15.52 -12.44 -2.94
CA ALA A 164 -16.82 -11.80 -3.09
C ALA A 164 -17.97 -12.83 -3.12
N GLY A 165 -19.18 -12.43 -2.69
CA GLY A 165 -20.33 -13.32 -2.64
C GLY A 165 -20.55 -14.04 -1.30
N ALA A 166 -19.81 -13.65 -0.23
CA ALA A 166 -20.08 -14.17 1.10
C ALA A 166 -21.53 -13.90 1.56
N THR A 167 -22.05 -12.71 1.26
CA THR A 167 -23.43 -12.31 1.55
C THR A 167 -24.44 -13.22 0.83
N ASP A 168 -24.23 -13.52 -0.44
CA ASP A 168 -25.11 -14.40 -1.22
C ASP A 168 -25.10 -15.83 -0.67
N LYS A 169 -23.91 -16.33 -0.27
CA LYS A 169 -23.78 -17.64 0.37
C LYS A 169 -24.52 -17.69 1.70
N VAL A 170 -24.42 -16.66 2.53
CA VAL A 170 -25.16 -16.57 3.79
C VAL A 170 -26.67 -16.51 3.54
N LEU A 171 -27.13 -15.66 2.63
CA LEU A 171 -28.55 -15.56 2.28
C LEU A 171 -29.11 -16.87 1.72
N ALA A 172 -28.34 -17.58 0.91
CA ALA A 172 -28.74 -18.89 0.36
C ALA A 172 -28.81 -19.98 1.45
N SER A 173 -28.03 -19.84 2.55
CA SER A 173 -28.03 -20.78 3.65
C SER A 173 -29.09 -20.52 4.72
N VAL A 174 -29.64 -19.31 4.78
CA VAL A 174 -30.73 -18.94 5.68
C VAL A 174 -32.06 -19.27 4.97
N LYS A 175 -32.69 -20.37 5.38
CA LYS A 175 -34.09 -20.64 5.01
C LYS A 175 -34.96 -19.68 5.81
N LEU A 176 -35.51 -18.66 5.15
CA LEU A 176 -36.61 -17.86 5.65
C LEU A 176 -37.90 -18.67 5.58
#